data_ab8c2e6d0d5061be3ece4700bae437e7
#
_entry.id   ab8c2e6d0d5061be3ece4700bae437e7
#
_cell.length_a   1.000
_cell.length_b   1.000
_cell.length_c   1.000
_cell.angle_alpha   90.00
_cell.angle_beta   90.00
_cell.angle_gamma   90.00
#
_symmetry.space_group_name_H-M   'P 1'
#
loop_
_entity.id
_entity.type
_entity.pdbx_description
1 polymer ?
#
loop_
_entity_poly.entity_id
_entity_poly.type
_entity_poly.pdbx_seq_one_letter_code
_entity_poly.pdbx_strand_id
1 'polypeptide(L)'
;VTVLRTPAIVMPQSLSGQLDYIRQHWAKYLGKFLYRLLGSLDLIKEEERAIFAGPGPTLVPDYASQDLEVERFSPDSDWMPRVVMIAKNTFVWLNQLSKQYQRPIERLDQVPDETLDQLARWGFTGLWLIGLWERSEASRRIKQMCGNPDAVSSAYSLARYQIAERLGGETAYQ
;
A
#
# COMPACT_ATOMS: atom_id res chain seq x y z
N VAL A 1 13.33 -38.95 -4.29
CA VAL A 1 13.96 -37.93 -3.41
C VAL A 1 15.18 -37.31 -4.10
N THR A 2 16.01 -38.06 -4.82
CA THR A 2 17.23 -37.56 -5.48
C THR A 2 16.92 -36.47 -6.53
N VAL A 3 15.89 -36.67 -7.34
CA VAL A 3 15.49 -35.70 -8.40
C VAL A 3 15.14 -34.34 -7.82
N LEU A 4 14.45 -34.28 -6.69
CA LEU A 4 14.07 -33.02 -6.07
C LEU A 4 15.25 -32.22 -5.50
N ARG A 5 16.37 -32.88 -5.25
CA ARG A 5 17.61 -32.25 -4.78
C ARG A 5 18.53 -31.79 -5.91
N THR A 6 18.28 -32.20 -7.14
CA THR A 6 19.16 -31.90 -8.28
C THR A 6 19.44 -30.41 -8.43
N PRO A 7 18.48 -29.47 -8.32
CA PRO A 7 18.79 -28.05 -8.44
C PRO A 7 19.81 -27.57 -7.38
N ALA A 8 19.67 -28.03 -6.15
CA ALA A 8 20.58 -27.67 -5.07
C ALA A 8 21.98 -28.31 -5.22
N ILE A 9 22.06 -29.48 -5.86
CA ILE A 9 23.33 -30.15 -6.14
C ILE A 9 24.07 -29.46 -7.28
N VAL A 10 23.34 -29.04 -8.32
CA VAL A 10 23.91 -28.40 -9.52
C VAL A 10 24.29 -26.95 -9.25
N MET A 11 23.49 -26.23 -8.47
CA MET A 11 23.68 -24.81 -8.14
C MET A 11 23.68 -24.59 -6.62
N PRO A 12 24.66 -25.10 -5.86
CA PRO A 12 24.61 -25.13 -4.40
C PRO A 12 24.67 -23.75 -3.73
N GLN A 13 25.24 -22.75 -4.41
CA GLN A 13 25.47 -21.40 -3.86
C GLN A 13 24.54 -20.32 -4.44
N SER A 14 23.60 -20.68 -5.32
CA SER A 14 22.75 -19.70 -5.99
C SER A 14 21.29 -20.13 -5.99
N LEU A 15 20.47 -19.44 -5.21
CA LEU A 15 19.02 -19.66 -5.22
C LEU A 15 18.41 -19.34 -6.59
N SER A 16 18.81 -18.23 -7.21
CA SER A 16 18.37 -17.85 -8.54
C SER A 16 18.76 -18.90 -9.58
N GLY A 17 19.98 -19.45 -9.49
CA GLY A 17 20.43 -20.56 -10.33
C GLY A 17 19.62 -21.85 -10.14
N GLN A 18 19.26 -22.19 -8.91
CA GLN A 18 18.40 -23.35 -8.62
C GLN A 18 17.00 -23.17 -9.21
N LEU A 19 16.41 -21.98 -9.11
CA LEU A 19 15.10 -21.68 -9.66
C LEU A 19 15.13 -21.65 -11.21
N ASP A 20 16.20 -21.13 -11.80
CA ASP A 20 16.40 -21.19 -13.26
C ASP A 20 16.55 -22.62 -13.75
N TYR A 21 17.27 -23.48 -13.02
CA TYR A 21 17.35 -24.92 -13.33
C TYR A 21 15.96 -25.56 -13.33
N ILE A 22 15.14 -25.28 -12.32
CA ILE A 22 13.76 -25.77 -12.22
C ILE A 22 12.93 -25.26 -13.41
N ARG A 23 13.06 -24.00 -13.77
CA ARG A 23 12.38 -23.39 -14.91
C ARG A 23 12.74 -24.11 -16.21
N GLN A 24 14.00 -24.39 -16.45
CA GLN A 24 14.47 -25.01 -17.69
C GLN A 24 14.10 -26.48 -17.81
N HIS A 25 14.19 -27.23 -16.70
CA HIS A 25 14.08 -28.69 -16.77
C HIS A 25 12.70 -29.19 -16.32
N TRP A 26 11.96 -28.44 -15.50
CA TRP A 26 10.70 -28.89 -14.93
C TRP A 26 9.50 -28.03 -15.33
N ALA A 27 9.67 -27.05 -16.23
CA ALA A 27 8.58 -26.15 -16.63
C ALA A 27 7.31 -26.90 -17.06
N LYS A 28 7.45 -27.99 -17.82
CA LYS A 28 6.34 -28.82 -18.27
C LYS A 28 5.53 -29.50 -17.15
N TYR A 29 6.15 -29.69 -15.99
CA TYR A 29 5.49 -30.30 -14.82
C TYR A 29 4.89 -29.27 -13.88
N LEU A 30 5.32 -28.00 -13.97
CA LEU A 30 4.89 -26.95 -13.06
C LEU A 30 3.50 -26.40 -13.40
N GLY A 31 3.06 -26.47 -14.67
CA GLY A 31 1.76 -25.97 -15.09
C GLY A 31 1.50 -24.54 -14.60
N LYS A 32 0.39 -24.35 -13.89
CA LYS A 32 0.01 -23.05 -13.32
C LYS A 32 1.00 -22.46 -12.30
N PHE A 33 1.87 -23.28 -11.72
CA PHE A 33 2.88 -22.81 -10.77
C PHE A 33 4.10 -22.17 -11.45
N LEU A 34 4.25 -22.32 -12.77
CA LEU A 34 5.33 -21.70 -13.52
C LEU A 34 5.31 -20.17 -13.40
N TYR A 35 4.14 -19.54 -13.41
CA TYR A 35 4.02 -18.07 -13.22
C TYR A 35 4.52 -17.61 -11.87
N ARG A 36 4.28 -18.37 -10.80
CA ARG A 36 4.80 -18.05 -9.47
C ARG A 36 6.32 -18.16 -9.42
N LEU A 37 6.86 -19.18 -10.09
CA LEU A 37 8.31 -19.35 -10.19
C LEU A 37 8.96 -18.19 -10.96
N LEU A 38 8.37 -17.75 -12.08
CA LEU A 38 8.86 -16.62 -12.86
C LEU A 38 8.82 -15.32 -12.06
N GLY A 39 7.73 -15.04 -11.36
CA GLY A 39 7.62 -13.87 -10.49
C GLY A 39 8.66 -13.87 -9.36
N SER A 40 8.96 -15.03 -8.78
CA SER A 40 10.01 -15.16 -7.75
C SER A 40 11.41 -14.93 -8.32
N LEU A 41 11.67 -15.41 -9.55
CA LEU A 41 12.95 -15.18 -10.24
C LEU A 41 13.18 -13.70 -10.57
N ASP A 42 12.12 -13.02 -11.04
CA ASP A 42 12.20 -11.59 -11.36
C ASP A 42 12.48 -10.76 -10.09
N LEU A 43 11.81 -11.09 -8.99
CA LEU A 43 12.03 -10.42 -7.70
C LEU A 43 13.48 -10.60 -7.21
N ILE A 44 14.02 -11.84 -7.26
CA ILE A 44 15.41 -12.11 -6.86
C ILE A 44 16.38 -11.36 -7.76
N LYS A 45 16.14 -11.32 -9.07
CA LYS A 45 16.99 -10.57 -10.02
C LYS A 45 16.94 -9.06 -9.81
N GLU A 46 15.82 -8.53 -9.35
CA GLU A 46 15.72 -7.11 -8.97
C GLU A 46 16.52 -6.81 -7.70
N GLU A 47 16.46 -7.71 -6.70
CA GLU A 47 17.26 -7.57 -5.48
C GLU A 47 18.77 -7.75 -5.73
N GLU A 48 19.16 -8.62 -6.67
CA GLU A 48 20.55 -8.84 -7.07
C GLU A 48 21.10 -7.71 -7.95
N ARG A 49 20.25 -6.86 -8.53
CA ARG A 49 20.73 -5.69 -9.26
C ARG A 49 21.45 -4.77 -8.31
N ALA A 50 22.77 -4.67 -8.51
CA ALA A 50 23.56 -3.66 -7.82
C ALA A 50 22.93 -2.28 -8.07
N ILE A 51 22.46 -1.64 -7.02
CA ILE A 51 22.11 -0.22 -7.07
C ILE A 51 23.42 0.49 -7.31
N PHE A 52 23.73 0.80 -8.58
CA PHE A 52 24.81 1.69 -8.91
C PHE A 52 24.47 3.07 -8.38
N ALA A 53 24.83 3.33 -7.15
CA ALA A 53 25.16 4.68 -6.76
C ALA A 53 26.29 5.10 -7.71
N GLY A 54 26.01 6.05 -8.60
CA GLY A 54 26.93 6.46 -9.65
C GLY A 54 28.35 6.73 -9.16
N PRO A 55 29.32 6.95 -10.06
CA PRO A 55 30.72 7.11 -9.69
C PRO A 55 30.89 8.37 -8.83
N GLY A 56 31.04 8.18 -7.54
CA GLY A 56 31.32 9.26 -6.60
C GLY A 56 30.59 9.10 -5.25
N PRO A 57 31.05 9.79 -4.22
CA PRO A 57 30.32 9.88 -2.97
C PRO A 57 28.96 10.50 -3.25
N THR A 58 27.91 9.92 -2.68
CA THR A 58 26.57 10.50 -2.74
C THR A 58 26.68 11.95 -2.25
N LEU A 59 26.47 12.91 -3.16
CA LEU A 59 26.29 14.30 -2.76
C LEU A 59 25.03 14.33 -1.89
N VAL A 60 25.25 14.33 -0.58
CA VAL A 60 24.18 14.67 0.35
C VAL A 60 23.97 16.17 0.19
N PRO A 61 22.81 16.61 -0.32
CA PRO A 61 22.54 18.04 -0.39
C PRO A 61 22.68 18.64 1.01
N ASP A 62 23.51 19.66 1.13
CA ASP A 62 23.56 20.45 2.36
C ASP A 62 22.33 21.35 2.40
N TYR A 63 21.30 20.85 3.05
CA TYR A 63 20.04 21.59 3.22
C TYR A 63 20.18 22.81 4.17
N ALA A 64 21.32 22.95 4.86
CA ALA A 64 21.56 24.09 5.75
C ALA A 64 21.95 25.36 5.00
N SER A 65 22.46 25.22 3.77
CA SER A 65 22.93 26.35 2.94
C SER A 65 22.01 26.66 1.74
N GLN A 66 21.04 25.81 1.46
CA GLN A 66 20.01 26.17 0.50
C GLN A 66 19.05 27.12 1.19
N ASP A 67 18.80 28.28 0.58
CA ASP A 67 17.61 29.05 0.88
C ASP A 67 16.45 28.08 0.80
N LEU A 68 16.03 27.61 1.97
CA LEU A 68 14.90 26.72 2.10
C LEU A 68 13.80 27.40 1.31
N GLU A 69 13.42 26.81 0.16
CA GLU A 69 12.15 27.18 -0.43
C GLU A 69 11.18 27.09 0.72
N VAL A 70 10.76 28.24 1.19
CA VAL A 70 9.81 28.33 2.29
C VAL A 70 8.64 27.49 1.83
N GLU A 71 8.51 26.32 2.44
CA GLU A 71 7.38 25.45 2.15
C GLU A 71 6.17 26.35 2.21
N ARG A 72 5.49 26.51 1.06
CA ARG A 72 4.34 27.41 0.93
C ARG A 72 3.10 26.84 1.67
N PHE A 73 3.35 25.83 2.48
CA PHE A 73 2.38 25.22 3.38
C PHE A 73 2.38 25.97 4.71
N SER A 74 1.27 25.91 5.40
CA SER A 74 1.16 26.48 6.76
C SER A 74 2.30 25.98 7.64
N PRO A 75 2.88 26.85 8.49
CA PRO A 75 3.98 26.45 9.36
C PRO A 75 3.54 25.31 10.28
N ASP A 76 4.14 24.15 10.06
CA ASP A 76 3.78 22.91 10.78
C ASP A 76 4.31 22.90 12.21
N SER A 77 5.26 23.77 12.54
CA SER A 77 5.89 23.90 13.85
C SER A 77 4.91 24.15 14.99
N ASP A 78 3.79 24.80 14.70
CA ASP A 78 2.85 25.23 15.75
C ASP A 78 1.83 24.15 16.11
N TRP A 79 1.50 23.27 15.18
CA TRP A 79 0.45 22.26 15.38
C TRP A 79 0.98 20.83 15.36
N MET A 80 1.94 20.49 14.49
CA MET A 80 2.45 19.13 14.33
C MET A 80 2.97 18.50 15.63
N PRO A 81 3.71 19.19 16.50
CA PRO A 81 4.17 18.61 17.76
C PRO A 81 3.03 18.23 18.72
N ARG A 82 1.83 18.72 18.48
CA ARG A 82 0.65 18.48 19.34
C ARG A 82 -0.32 17.47 18.73
N VAL A 83 -0.02 16.96 17.52
CA VAL A 83 -0.89 15.99 16.84
C VAL A 83 -0.60 14.58 17.35
N VAL A 84 -1.61 13.98 17.93
CA VAL A 84 -1.68 12.54 18.19
C VAL A 84 -2.65 11.95 17.19
N MET A 85 -2.13 11.28 16.17
CA MET A 85 -2.91 10.86 15.01
C MET A 85 -3.23 9.37 15.08
N ILE A 86 -4.49 9.03 14.74
CA ILE A 86 -4.91 7.65 14.46
C ILE A 86 -5.26 7.51 12.98
N ALA A 87 -4.74 6.46 12.33
CA ALA A 87 -5.09 6.14 10.96
C ALA A 87 -6.24 5.12 10.92
N LYS A 88 -7.23 5.38 10.07
CA LYS A 88 -8.36 4.49 9.83
C LYS A 88 -8.52 4.24 8.33
N ASN A 89 -8.64 2.97 7.92
CA ASN A 89 -9.16 2.70 6.59
C ASN A 89 -10.64 3.07 6.58
N THR A 90 -11.01 4.08 5.79
CA THR A 90 -12.33 4.71 5.84
C THR A 90 -13.46 3.71 5.70
N PHE A 91 -13.46 2.89 4.64
CA PHE A 91 -14.54 1.92 4.42
C PHE A 91 -14.62 0.82 5.48
N VAL A 92 -13.47 0.36 5.96
CA VAL A 92 -13.43 -0.66 7.02
C VAL A 92 -13.94 -0.06 8.33
N TRP A 93 -13.54 1.16 8.64
CA TRP A 93 -13.99 1.85 9.86
C TRP A 93 -15.50 2.10 9.87
N LEU A 94 -16.06 2.61 8.76
CA LEU A 94 -17.52 2.79 8.63
C LEU A 94 -18.28 1.47 8.77
N ASN A 95 -17.74 0.38 8.21
CA ASN A 95 -18.34 -0.95 8.40
C ASN A 95 -18.28 -1.41 9.86
N GLN A 96 -17.17 -1.15 10.56
CA GLN A 96 -17.06 -1.45 12.00
C GLN A 96 -18.06 -0.64 12.81
N LEU A 97 -18.21 0.65 12.52
CA LEU A 97 -19.22 1.50 13.17
C LEU A 97 -20.64 1.02 12.88
N SER A 98 -20.92 0.61 11.63
CA SER A 98 -22.23 0.03 11.28
C SER A 98 -22.57 -1.17 12.15
N LYS A 99 -21.60 -2.05 12.40
CA LYS A 99 -21.78 -3.21 13.30
C LYS A 99 -21.93 -2.81 14.76
N GLN A 100 -21.12 -1.86 15.21
CA GLN A 100 -21.14 -1.39 16.60
C GLN A 100 -22.46 -0.71 16.96
N TYR A 101 -22.97 0.13 16.06
CA TYR A 101 -24.19 0.91 16.27
C TYR A 101 -25.46 0.23 15.73
N GLN A 102 -25.31 -0.97 15.13
CA GLN A 102 -26.41 -1.77 14.56
C GLN A 102 -27.28 -0.99 13.57
N ARG A 103 -26.67 -0.07 12.82
CA ARG A 103 -27.29 0.71 11.75
C ARG A 103 -26.32 0.93 10.62
N PRO A 104 -26.79 1.12 9.37
CA PRO A 104 -25.90 1.45 8.26
C PRO A 104 -25.18 2.78 8.51
N ILE A 105 -23.84 2.75 8.43
CA ILE A 105 -22.96 3.93 8.45
C ILE A 105 -22.04 3.76 7.26
N GLU A 106 -22.39 4.39 6.16
CA GLU A 106 -21.70 4.25 4.86
C GLU A 106 -21.06 5.55 4.40
N ARG A 107 -21.47 6.67 4.98
CA ARG A 107 -21.03 8.02 4.66
C ARG A 107 -20.39 8.67 5.87
N LEU A 108 -19.55 9.68 5.62
CA LEU A 108 -18.82 10.37 6.68
C LEU A 108 -19.74 11.17 7.61
N ASP A 109 -20.79 11.80 7.06
CA ASP A 109 -21.80 12.54 7.84
C ASP A 109 -22.69 11.66 8.74
N GLN A 110 -22.56 10.36 8.63
CA GLN A 110 -23.30 9.39 9.47
C GLN A 110 -22.48 8.90 10.67
N VAL A 111 -21.20 9.29 10.74
CA VAL A 111 -20.32 8.93 11.86
C VAL A 111 -20.88 9.54 13.14
N PRO A 112 -21.14 8.75 14.18
CA PRO A 112 -21.69 9.29 15.43
C PRO A 112 -20.68 10.17 16.16
N ASP A 113 -21.16 11.30 16.68
CA ASP A 113 -20.35 12.23 17.49
C ASP A 113 -19.70 11.54 18.69
N GLU A 114 -20.41 10.58 19.31
CA GLU A 114 -19.90 9.78 20.42
C GLU A 114 -18.61 9.01 20.06
N THR A 115 -18.48 8.60 18.79
CA THR A 115 -17.26 7.94 18.30
C THR A 115 -16.10 8.93 18.25
N LEU A 116 -16.33 10.15 17.76
CA LEU A 116 -15.32 11.20 17.70
C LEU A 116 -14.92 11.65 19.10
N ASP A 117 -15.90 11.83 19.99
CA ASP A 117 -15.69 12.14 21.41
C ASP A 117 -14.87 11.04 22.11
N GLN A 118 -15.11 9.79 21.76
CA GLN A 118 -14.35 8.68 22.33
C GLN A 118 -12.88 8.72 21.87
N LEU A 119 -12.62 9.01 20.59
CA LEU A 119 -11.26 9.18 20.08
C LEU A 119 -10.56 10.37 20.78
N ALA A 120 -11.24 11.48 20.93
CA ALA A 120 -10.74 12.66 21.65
C ALA A 120 -10.42 12.35 23.11
N ARG A 121 -11.30 11.61 23.82
CA ARG A 121 -11.04 11.16 25.20
C ARG A 121 -9.84 10.22 25.30
N TRP A 122 -9.51 9.47 24.26
CA TRP A 122 -8.30 8.65 24.20
C TRP A 122 -7.04 9.47 23.87
N GLY A 123 -7.19 10.77 23.66
CA GLY A 123 -6.08 11.70 23.42
C GLY A 123 -5.70 11.84 21.94
N PHE A 124 -6.50 11.31 21.01
CA PHE A 124 -6.29 11.56 19.59
C PHE A 124 -6.78 12.95 19.21
N THR A 125 -5.94 13.71 18.51
CA THR A 125 -6.24 15.06 18.02
C THR A 125 -6.30 15.14 16.51
N GLY A 126 -5.91 14.06 15.82
CA GLY A 126 -5.95 13.94 14.36
C GLY A 126 -6.47 12.59 13.92
N LEU A 127 -7.24 12.59 12.84
CA LEU A 127 -7.79 11.40 12.21
C LEU A 127 -7.32 11.33 10.75
N TRP A 128 -6.49 10.34 10.43
CA TRP A 128 -6.06 10.10 9.06
C TRP A 128 -6.96 9.07 8.39
N LEU A 129 -7.79 9.53 7.46
CA LEU A 129 -8.71 8.68 6.71
C LEU A 129 -8.04 8.12 5.45
N ILE A 130 -7.59 6.85 5.51
CA ILE A 130 -6.98 6.16 4.39
C ILE A 130 -8.08 5.73 3.42
N GLY A 131 -7.92 6.09 2.14
CA GLY A 131 -8.87 5.74 1.09
C GLY A 131 -10.09 6.66 1.01
N LEU A 132 -9.91 7.91 1.43
CA LEU A 132 -10.91 8.97 1.38
C LEU A 132 -11.25 9.39 -0.08
N TRP A 133 -10.24 9.40 -0.94
CA TRP A 133 -10.33 9.92 -2.31
C TRP A 133 -11.02 8.96 -3.28
N GLU A 134 -11.54 9.50 -4.37
CA GLU A 134 -12.16 8.73 -5.45
C GLU A 134 -11.14 7.76 -6.08
N ARG A 135 -11.46 6.46 -6.09
CA ARG A 135 -10.55 5.38 -6.48
C ARG A 135 -10.70 5.02 -7.95
N SER A 136 -9.58 4.63 -8.57
CA SER A 136 -9.54 4.21 -9.96
C SER A 136 -10.20 2.83 -10.16
N GLU A 137 -11.22 2.77 -11.03
CA GLU A 137 -11.85 1.54 -11.48
C GLU A 137 -10.87 0.59 -12.21
N ALA A 138 -9.86 1.15 -12.88
CA ALA A 138 -8.84 0.37 -13.55
C ALA A 138 -8.09 -0.56 -12.59
N SER A 139 -7.77 -0.07 -11.39
CA SER A 139 -7.12 -0.88 -10.34
C SER A 139 -7.98 -2.09 -9.94
N ARG A 140 -9.28 -1.94 -9.83
CA ARG A 140 -10.21 -3.04 -9.54
C ARG A 140 -10.23 -4.05 -10.69
N ARG A 141 -10.40 -3.57 -11.92
CA ARG A 141 -10.48 -4.43 -13.11
C ARG A 141 -9.23 -5.26 -13.30
N ILE A 142 -8.04 -4.67 -13.14
CA ILE A 142 -6.77 -5.38 -13.24
C ILE A 142 -6.71 -6.51 -12.22
N LYS A 143 -7.05 -6.27 -10.97
CA LYS A 143 -7.06 -7.30 -9.93
C LYS A 143 -8.05 -8.43 -10.22
N GLN A 144 -9.23 -8.09 -10.74
CA GLN A 144 -10.24 -9.08 -11.14
C GLN A 144 -9.75 -9.93 -12.31
N MET A 145 -9.13 -9.33 -13.32
CA MET A 145 -8.49 -10.03 -14.44
C MET A 145 -7.34 -10.94 -13.97
N CYS A 146 -6.62 -10.54 -12.92
CA CYS A 146 -5.56 -11.36 -12.31
C CYS A 146 -6.08 -12.48 -11.40
N GLY A 147 -7.40 -12.73 -11.38
CA GLY A 147 -8.00 -13.90 -10.71
C GLY A 147 -8.55 -13.63 -9.30
N ASN A 148 -8.78 -12.37 -8.94
CA ASN A 148 -9.49 -12.03 -7.70
C ASN A 148 -10.81 -11.32 -8.03
N PRO A 149 -11.94 -12.07 -8.19
CA PRO A 149 -13.22 -11.49 -8.59
C PRO A 149 -13.79 -10.51 -7.57
N ASP A 150 -13.46 -10.68 -6.29
CA ASP A 150 -13.96 -9.83 -5.20
C ASP A 150 -13.06 -8.61 -4.93
N ALA A 151 -12.04 -8.39 -5.77
CA ALA A 151 -11.10 -7.31 -5.58
C ALA A 151 -11.76 -5.94 -5.68
N VAL A 152 -11.40 -5.06 -4.76
CA VAL A 152 -11.72 -3.64 -4.77
C VAL A 152 -10.52 -2.81 -5.21
N SER A 153 -10.77 -1.58 -5.63
CA SER A 153 -9.72 -0.63 -5.99
C SER A 153 -8.82 -0.33 -4.79
N SER A 154 -7.52 -0.19 -5.04
CA SER A 154 -6.56 0.22 -4.01
C SER A 154 -6.91 1.60 -3.45
N ALA A 155 -6.71 1.78 -2.15
CA ALA A 155 -6.84 3.09 -1.49
C ALA A 155 -5.86 4.15 -2.04
N TYR A 156 -4.78 3.71 -2.66
CA TYR A 156 -3.72 4.55 -3.22
C TYR A 156 -3.80 4.69 -4.75
N SER A 157 -4.74 4.00 -5.40
CA SER A 157 -4.97 4.11 -6.84
C SER A 157 -6.11 5.10 -7.08
N LEU A 158 -5.77 6.37 -7.20
CA LEU A 158 -6.73 7.46 -7.28
C LEU A 158 -7.16 7.72 -8.72
N ALA A 159 -8.44 8.02 -8.90
CA ALA A 159 -8.99 8.58 -10.13
C ALA A 159 -8.97 10.11 -10.07
N ARG A 160 -9.28 10.68 -8.90
CA ARG A 160 -9.35 12.12 -8.65
C ARG A 160 -9.03 12.43 -7.20
N TYR A 161 -8.50 13.62 -6.94
CA TYR A 161 -8.36 14.19 -5.59
C TYR A 161 -9.66 14.88 -5.15
N GLN A 162 -10.74 14.11 -5.14
CA GLN A 162 -12.06 14.49 -4.66
C GLN A 162 -12.51 13.41 -3.68
N ILE A 163 -13.22 13.79 -2.64
CA ILE A 163 -13.75 12.83 -1.67
C ILE A 163 -14.74 11.91 -2.40
N ALA A 164 -14.59 10.62 -2.18
CA ALA A 164 -15.38 9.61 -2.86
C ALA A 164 -16.90 9.86 -2.68
N GLU A 165 -17.65 9.85 -3.77
CA GLU A 165 -19.11 10.04 -3.72
C GLU A 165 -19.80 9.01 -2.82
N ARG A 166 -19.28 7.78 -2.78
CA ARG A 166 -19.77 6.74 -1.88
C ARG A 166 -19.64 7.10 -0.39
N LEU A 167 -18.72 7.99 -0.04
CA LEU A 167 -18.53 8.50 1.32
C LEU A 167 -19.38 9.74 1.59
N GLY A 168 -20.15 10.21 0.61
CA GLY A 168 -20.99 11.40 0.66
C GLY A 168 -20.35 12.66 0.07
N GLY A 169 -19.15 12.52 -0.53
CA GLY A 169 -18.43 13.62 -1.16
C GLY A 169 -17.99 14.70 -0.17
N GLU A 170 -17.64 15.86 -0.69
CA GLU A 170 -17.18 17.02 0.09
C GLU A 170 -18.20 17.46 1.15
N THR A 171 -19.48 17.40 0.83
CA THR A 171 -20.56 17.84 1.73
C THR A 171 -20.65 16.98 3.00
N ALA A 172 -20.34 15.70 2.91
CA ALA A 172 -20.38 14.81 4.06
C ALA A 172 -19.07 14.85 4.88
N TYR A 173 -18.04 15.49 4.36
CA TYR A 173 -16.75 15.63 5.02
C TYR A 173 -16.68 16.92 5.87
N GLN A 174 -17.39 17.98 5.45
CA GLN A 174 -17.49 19.25 6.17
C GLN A 174 -18.38 19.14 7.40
#